data_1771420424f9cbb876c4de0b136af7f3
#
_entry.id   1771420424f9cbb876c4de0b136af7f3
#
_cell.length_a   1.000
_cell.length_b   1.000
_cell.length_c   1.000
_cell.angle_alpha   90.00
_cell.angle_beta   90.00
_cell.angle_gamma   90.00
#
_symmetry.space_group_name_H-M   'P 1'
#
loop_
_entity.id
_entity.type
_entity.pdbx_description
1 polymer ?
#
loop_
_entity_poly.entity_id
_entity_poly.type
_entity_poly.pdbx_seq_one_letter_code
_entity_poly.pdbx_strand_id
1 'polypeptide(L)'
;MSHSLNSPVNSPVNSSISFGHDPVMAAEIVEVFAPVPHGVVVDATLGGAGHTVRLLNAYPWMRVLGIDQDPIAIAHGRKLASEHAEIGDRLLIEQGRFDEMSAMLERNSITEISGALFDLGVSSPQLDMADRGFSYRNAGPLDMRMDTTQQLSASDVVNSYDLEQLTHVLRNNADERFAYRISKAIIAARPITDTVQLAEIIAGAIPAPARRTGGHPAKRSFQAIRIEVNKELDILPNALNEAIRATSPGGRIAVLSYHSGEDRIVKQAFKDAEADPKMQIVASPYHHHASPLHKLVRKVRVSERPSTNEIEINPRAASARLRVIEKVSS
;
A
#
# COMPACT_ATOMS: atom_id res chain seq x y z
N MET A 1 -38.18 36.96 -42.16
CA MET A 1 -37.43 37.40 -40.96
C MET A 1 -37.49 36.28 -39.96
N SER A 2 -36.47 35.44 -39.92
CA SER A 2 -36.42 34.21 -39.10
C SER A 2 -35.31 34.44 -38.07
N HIS A 3 -35.69 34.60 -36.81
CA HIS A 3 -34.74 34.63 -35.69
C HIS A 3 -34.50 33.21 -35.20
N SER A 4 -33.28 32.75 -35.44
CA SER A 4 -32.72 31.54 -34.87
C SER A 4 -32.19 31.87 -33.46
N LEU A 5 -32.79 31.27 -32.42
CA LEU A 5 -32.30 31.32 -31.05
C LEU A 5 -31.30 30.17 -30.83
N ASN A 6 -30.03 30.52 -30.84
CA ASN A 6 -28.97 29.64 -30.32
C ASN A 6 -29.00 29.66 -28.81
N SER A 7 -29.37 28.56 -28.19
CA SER A 7 -29.15 28.28 -26.79
C SER A 7 -27.72 27.80 -26.56
N PRO A 8 -26.98 28.32 -25.58
CA PRO A 8 -25.66 27.79 -25.24
C PRO A 8 -25.81 26.44 -24.53
N VAL A 9 -25.16 25.44 -25.09
CA VAL A 9 -24.95 24.13 -24.46
C VAL A 9 -24.03 24.34 -23.26
N ASN A 10 -24.60 24.25 -22.06
CA ASN A 10 -23.85 24.19 -20.82
C ASN A 10 -23.03 22.90 -20.79
N SER A 11 -21.76 23.00 -21.07
CA SER A 11 -20.80 21.94 -20.75
C SER A 11 -20.68 21.84 -19.21
N PRO A 12 -20.71 20.65 -18.61
CA PRO A 12 -20.49 20.52 -17.19
C PRO A 12 -19.05 20.97 -16.87
N VAL A 13 -18.95 21.95 -15.97
CA VAL A 13 -17.69 22.39 -15.39
C VAL A 13 -17.19 21.22 -14.52
N ASN A 14 -16.29 20.43 -15.08
CA ASN A 14 -15.58 19.37 -14.38
C ASN A 14 -14.56 20.05 -13.47
N SER A 15 -14.96 20.41 -12.24
CA SER A 15 -14.05 20.83 -11.19
C SER A 15 -13.29 19.61 -10.69
N SER A 16 -12.24 19.22 -11.42
CA SER A 16 -11.33 18.18 -10.96
C SER A 16 -10.65 18.64 -9.67
N ILE A 17 -10.91 17.95 -8.57
CA ILE A 17 -10.21 18.14 -7.30
C ILE A 17 -8.73 17.87 -7.59
N SER A 18 -7.89 18.91 -7.47
CA SER A 18 -6.45 18.81 -7.71
C SER A 18 -5.74 18.51 -6.40
N PHE A 19 -5.01 17.42 -6.34
CA PHE A 19 -4.12 17.05 -5.24
C PHE A 19 -2.68 17.45 -5.56
N GLY A 20 -1.90 17.82 -4.54
CA GLY A 20 -0.51 18.27 -4.71
C GLY A 20 0.45 17.25 -5.34
N HIS A 21 0.07 15.98 -5.43
CA HIS A 21 0.81 14.91 -6.14
C HIS A 21 -0.17 13.90 -6.73
N ASP A 22 0.06 13.55 -7.99
CA ASP A 22 -0.65 12.45 -8.63
C ASP A 22 -0.22 11.11 -8.00
N PRO A 23 -1.18 10.22 -7.66
CA PRO A 23 -0.85 8.89 -7.16
C PRO A 23 -0.17 8.06 -8.25
N VAL A 24 0.67 7.12 -7.83
CA VAL A 24 1.45 6.27 -8.75
C VAL A 24 0.53 5.42 -9.61
N MET A 25 0.78 5.37 -10.93
CA MET A 25 -0.01 4.60 -11.90
C MET A 25 -1.52 4.88 -11.84
N ALA A 26 -1.87 6.15 -11.64
CA ALA A 26 -3.26 6.56 -11.42
C ALA A 26 -4.19 6.20 -12.60
N ALA A 27 -3.75 6.36 -13.83
CA ALA A 27 -4.52 6.02 -15.02
C ALA A 27 -4.74 4.50 -15.12
N GLU A 28 -3.70 3.72 -14.90
CA GLU A 28 -3.76 2.26 -14.90
C GLU A 28 -4.69 1.73 -13.83
N ILE A 29 -4.68 2.31 -12.62
CA ILE A 29 -5.62 1.93 -11.55
C ILE A 29 -7.05 2.24 -11.95
N VAL A 30 -7.33 3.40 -12.54
CA VAL A 30 -8.67 3.70 -13.06
C VAL A 30 -9.10 2.65 -14.10
N GLU A 31 -8.26 2.34 -15.09
CA GLU A 31 -8.55 1.33 -16.10
C GLU A 31 -8.77 -0.08 -15.50
N VAL A 32 -8.03 -0.44 -14.47
CA VAL A 32 -8.19 -1.73 -13.78
C VAL A 32 -9.60 -1.89 -13.22
N PHE A 33 -10.19 -0.83 -12.68
CA PHE A 33 -11.51 -0.90 -12.04
C PHE A 33 -12.67 -0.57 -13.00
N ALA A 34 -12.41 -0.28 -14.30
CA ALA A 34 -13.45 0.00 -15.28
C ALA A 34 -14.47 -1.15 -15.48
N PRO A 35 -14.06 -2.43 -15.57
CA PRO A 35 -14.98 -3.52 -15.87
C PRO A 35 -15.56 -4.22 -14.62
N VAL A 36 -15.24 -3.76 -13.41
CA VAL A 36 -15.74 -4.43 -12.19
C VAL A 36 -17.25 -4.25 -12.01
N PRO A 37 -17.93 -5.17 -11.33
CA PRO A 37 -19.34 -5.02 -11.00
C PRO A 37 -19.61 -3.73 -10.23
N HIS A 38 -20.82 -3.17 -10.36
CA HIS A 38 -21.22 -2.02 -9.56
C HIS A 38 -21.26 -2.40 -8.08
N GLY A 39 -20.69 -1.57 -7.21
CA GLY A 39 -20.65 -1.83 -5.77
C GLY A 39 -19.57 -1.05 -5.04
N VAL A 40 -19.05 -1.64 -3.97
CA VAL A 40 -18.03 -1.05 -3.12
C VAL A 40 -16.65 -1.54 -3.56
N VAL A 41 -15.70 -0.63 -3.75
CA VAL A 41 -14.27 -0.92 -3.87
C VAL A 41 -13.62 -0.55 -2.53
N VAL A 42 -12.75 -1.40 -2.02
CA VAL A 42 -11.93 -1.08 -0.83
C VAL A 42 -10.62 -0.45 -1.29
N ASP A 43 -10.33 0.76 -0.79
CA ASP A 43 -8.98 1.33 -0.81
C ASP A 43 -8.33 1.01 0.54
N ALA A 44 -7.51 -0.04 0.57
CA ALA A 44 -6.94 -0.58 1.80
C ALA A 44 -5.80 0.28 2.37
N THR A 45 -5.42 1.33 1.65
CA THR A 45 -4.29 2.23 1.94
C THR A 45 -4.66 3.65 1.52
N LEU A 46 -5.68 4.21 2.18
CA LEU A 46 -6.31 5.49 1.78
C LEU A 46 -5.30 6.62 1.61
N GLY A 47 -4.32 6.74 2.53
CA GLY A 47 -3.27 7.75 2.50
C GLY A 47 -3.82 9.16 2.25
N GLY A 48 -3.36 9.80 1.17
CA GLY A 48 -3.87 11.10 0.72
C GLY A 48 -5.18 11.02 -0.07
N ALA A 49 -5.82 9.86 -0.16
CA ALA A 49 -7.05 9.60 -0.95
C ALA A 49 -6.93 9.85 -2.47
N GLY A 50 -5.73 9.92 -3.01
CA GLY A 50 -5.51 10.26 -4.41
C GLY A 50 -6.13 9.26 -5.39
N HIS A 51 -5.93 7.96 -5.18
CA HIS A 51 -6.58 6.89 -5.96
C HIS A 51 -8.10 6.88 -5.76
N THR A 52 -8.55 6.95 -4.51
CA THR A 52 -9.98 7.00 -4.15
C THR A 52 -10.71 8.09 -4.91
N VAL A 53 -10.18 9.32 -4.92
CA VAL A 53 -10.83 10.44 -5.63
C VAL A 53 -10.87 10.22 -7.14
N ARG A 54 -9.80 9.70 -7.73
CA ARG A 54 -9.79 9.40 -9.17
C ARG A 54 -10.81 8.32 -9.54
N LEU A 55 -10.94 7.27 -8.73
CA LEU A 55 -11.95 6.24 -8.92
C LEU A 55 -13.38 6.79 -8.79
N LEU A 56 -13.66 7.57 -7.74
CA LEU A 56 -14.97 8.17 -7.53
C LEU A 56 -15.35 9.18 -8.63
N ASN A 57 -14.39 9.93 -9.16
CA ASN A 57 -14.62 10.84 -10.29
C ASN A 57 -14.84 10.09 -11.61
N ALA A 58 -14.10 9.01 -11.84
CA ALA A 58 -14.23 8.20 -13.06
C ALA A 58 -15.53 7.38 -13.11
N TYR A 59 -16.00 6.93 -11.94
CA TYR A 59 -17.13 5.99 -11.84
C TYR A 59 -18.22 6.51 -10.90
N PRO A 60 -19.27 7.20 -11.41
CA PRO A 60 -20.34 7.75 -10.56
C PRO A 60 -21.13 6.70 -9.77
N TRP A 61 -21.13 5.46 -10.21
CA TRP A 61 -21.80 4.32 -9.55
C TRP A 61 -20.98 3.71 -8.41
N MET A 62 -19.67 4.01 -8.34
CA MET A 62 -18.76 3.40 -7.38
C MET A 62 -18.90 4.03 -6.00
N ARG A 63 -18.85 3.19 -4.99
CA ARG A 63 -18.61 3.59 -3.60
C ARG A 63 -17.24 3.08 -3.19
N VAL A 64 -16.56 3.80 -2.31
CA VAL A 64 -15.26 3.38 -1.78
C VAL A 64 -15.32 3.27 -0.26
N LEU A 65 -14.79 2.19 0.28
CA LEU A 65 -14.42 2.08 1.68
C LEU A 65 -12.90 2.31 1.78
N GLY A 66 -12.51 3.50 2.24
CA GLY A 66 -11.11 3.85 2.48
C GLY A 66 -10.67 3.41 3.87
N ILE A 67 -9.60 2.63 3.93
CA ILE A 67 -9.00 2.14 5.17
C ILE A 67 -7.60 2.73 5.32
N ASP A 68 -7.27 3.21 6.49
CA ASP A 68 -5.89 3.55 6.84
C ASP A 68 -5.68 3.42 8.36
N GLN A 69 -4.50 3.02 8.77
CA GLN A 69 -4.12 3.00 10.18
C GLN A 69 -3.63 4.36 10.69
N ASP A 70 -3.21 5.26 9.77
CA ASP A 70 -2.68 6.58 10.11
C ASP A 70 -3.85 7.57 10.40
N PRO A 71 -3.96 8.09 11.65
CA PRO A 71 -5.00 9.04 11.99
C PRO A 71 -4.97 10.32 11.15
N ILE A 72 -3.80 10.70 10.59
CA ILE A 72 -3.68 11.87 9.71
C ILE A 72 -4.35 11.59 8.36
N ALA A 73 -4.14 10.41 7.79
CA ALA A 73 -4.82 9.99 6.56
C ALA A 73 -6.35 9.95 6.75
N ILE A 74 -6.81 9.41 7.87
CA ILE A 74 -8.23 9.34 8.23
C ILE A 74 -8.85 10.75 8.38
N ALA A 75 -8.17 11.64 9.09
CA ALA A 75 -8.64 13.02 9.26
C ALA A 75 -8.71 13.75 7.90
N HIS A 76 -7.71 13.55 7.03
CA HIS A 76 -7.69 14.10 5.67
C HIS A 76 -8.86 13.56 4.83
N GLY A 77 -9.07 12.26 4.82
CA GLY A 77 -10.18 11.62 4.07
C GLY A 77 -11.55 12.11 4.53
N ARG A 78 -11.76 12.23 5.86
CA ARG A 78 -13.01 12.77 6.43
C ARG A 78 -13.25 14.24 6.05
N LYS A 79 -12.18 15.05 6.08
CA LYS A 79 -12.24 16.45 5.63
C LYS A 79 -12.63 16.50 4.15
N LEU A 80 -11.99 15.73 3.29
CA LEU A 80 -12.28 15.63 1.86
C LEU A 80 -13.76 15.28 1.62
N ALA A 81 -14.28 14.26 2.30
CA ALA A 81 -15.67 13.83 2.19
C ALA A 81 -16.65 14.93 2.62
N SER A 82 -16.31 15.74 3.62
CA SER A 82 -17.14 16.84 4.10
C SER A 82 -17.14 18.07 3.19
N GLU A 83 -16.01 18.32 2.48
CA GLU A 83 -15.85 19.48 1.60
C GLU A 83 -16.39 19.23 0.17
N HIS A 84 -16.59 17.96 -0.21
CA HIS A 84 -16.98 17.54 -1.57
C HIS A 84 -18.19 16.60 -1.51
N ALA A 85 -19.40 17.16 -1.57
CA ALA A 85 -20.64 16.39 -1.45
C ALA A 85 -20.77 15.26 -2.49
N GLU A 86 -20.26 15.48 -3.72
CA GLU A 86 -20.25 14.48 -4.80
C GLU A 86 -19.42 13.23 -4.49
N ILE A 87 -18.49 13.33 -3.54
CA ILE A 87 -17.65 12.24 -3.03
C ILE A 87 -18.17 11.74 -1.69
N GLY A 88 -18.62 12.67 -0.80
CA GLY A 88 -18.93 12.40 0.59
C GLY A 88 -19.92 11.26 0.80
N ASP A 89 -20.99 11.22 0.02
CA ASP A 89 -22.02 10.17 0.11
C ASP A 89 -21.53 8.79 -0.38
N ARG A 90 -20.41 8.75 -1.10
CA ARG A 90 -19.84 7.54 -1.71
C ARG A 90 -18.54 7.07 -1.08
N LEU A 91 -17.96 7.84 -0.15
CA LEU A 91 -16.73 7.54 0.56
C LEU A 91 -17.01 7.20 2.02
N LEU A 92 -16.88 5.93 2.34
CA LEU A 92 -16.85 5.43 3.72
C LEU A 92 -15.40 5.42 4.21
N ILE A 93 -15.14 5.70 5.49
CA ILE A 93 -13.78 5.79 6.03
C ILE A 93 -13.70 5.05 7.36
N GLU A 94 -12.80 4.07 7.41
CA GLU A 94 -12.49 3.27 8.60
C GLU A 94 -11.03 3.45 9.00
N GLN A 95 -10.80 3.69 10.29
CA GLN A 95 -9.45 3.69 10.86
C GLN A 95 -9.09 2.29 11.34
N GLY A 96 -7.98 1.77 10.87
CA GLY A 96 -7.43 0.49 11.29
C GLY A 96 -6.51 -0.10 10.25
N ARG A 97 -6.00 -1.28 10.55
CA ARG A 97 -5.09 -2.01 9.66
C ARG A 97 -5.89 -2.78 8.61
N PHE A 98 -5.35 -2.87 7.42
CA PHE A 98 -6.04 -3.55 6.30
C PHE A 98 -6.22 -5.07 6.50
N ASP A 99 -5.52 -5.70 7.43
CA ASP A 99 -5.77 -7.10 7.81
C ASP A 99 -6.97 -7.29 8.76
N GLU A 100 -7.64 -6.20 9.12
CA GLU A 100 -8.93 -6.17 9.83
C GLU A 100 -10.10 -5.85 8.88
N MET A 101 -9.88 -5.94 7.57
CA MET A 101 -10.86 -5.58 6.52
C MET A 101 -12.21 -6.27 6.71
N SER A 102 -12.23 -7.57 7.03
CA SER A 102 -13.48 -8.32 7.21
C SER A 102 -14.36 -7.72 8.30
N ALA A 103 -13.79 -7.32 9.44
CA ALA A 103 -14.54 -6.67 10.51
C ALA A 103 -15.04 -5.27 10.11
N MET A 104 -14.28 -4.55 9.28
CA MET A 104 -14.69 -3.23 8.77
C MET A 104 -15.84 -3.36 7.77
N LEU A 105 -15.80 -4.37 6.89
CA LEU A 105 -16.89 -4.69 5.97
C LEU A 105 -18.18 -5.03 6.73
N GLU A 106 -18.08 -5.86 7.76
CA GLU A 106 -19.22 -6.23 8.61
C GLU A 106 -19.85 -5.00 9.30
N ARG A 107 -19.03 -4.12 9.92
CA ARG A 107 -19.53 -2.88 10.56
C ARG A 107 -20.26 -1.96 9.59
N ASN A 108 -19.87 -1.97 8.32
CA ASN A 108 -20.50 -1.16 7.27
C ASN A 108 -21.63 -1.91 6.52
N SER A 109 -22.00 -3.13 6.97
CA SER A 109 -23.02 -3.97 6.33
C SER A 109 -22.69 -4.28 4.86
N ILE A 110 -21.39 -4.43 4.52
CA ILE A 110 -20.90 -4.78 3.21
C ILE A 110 -20.59 -6.26 3.20
N THR A 111 -21.37 -7.04 2.45
CA THR A 111 -21.23 -8.50 2.35
C THR A 111 -20.24 -8.94 1.27
N GLU A 112 -20.15 -8.15 0.19
CA GLU A 112 -19.25 -8.39 -0.94
C GLU A 112 -18.70 -7.08 -1.45
N ILE A 113 -17.49 -7.12 -2.04
CA ILE A 113 -16.84 -5.96 -2.65
C ILE A 113 -16.63 -6.18 -4.15
N SER A 114 -16.68 -5.10 -4.92
CA SER A 114 -16.38 -5.11 -6.35
C SER A 114 -14.88 -5.14 -6.65
N GLY A 115 -14.07 -4.89 -5.64
CA GLY A 115 -12.62 -4.99 -5.73
C GLY A 115 -11.90 -4.36 -4.56
N ALA A 116 -10.57 -4.53 -4.55
CA ALA A 116 -9.70 -3.94 -3.55
C ALA A 116 -8.43 -3.37 -4.19
N LEU A 117 -8.01 -2.22 -3.71
CA LEU A 117 -6.74 -1.57 -4.03
C LEU A 117 -5.84 -1.57 -2.79
N PHE A 118 -4.59 -1.97 -2.98
CA PHE A 118 -3.52 -1.83 -2.02
C PHE A 118 -2.39 -1.02 -2.66
N ASP A 119 -2.17 0.20 -2.22
CA ASP A 119 -1.01 1.03 -2.57
C ASP A 119 -0.03 0.98 -1.41
N LEU A 120 0.87 -0.04 -1.43
CA LEU A 120 1.70 -0.38 -0.29
C LEU A 120 2.81 0.66 -0.05
N GLY A 121 3.38 0.64 1.15
CA GLY A 121 4.49 1.50 1.53
C GLY A 121 4.07 2.72 2.35
N VAL A 122 4.62 3.88 2.05
CA VAL A 122 4.43 5.12 2.82
C VAL A 122 3.80 6.21 1.98
N SER A 123 2.89 6.97 2.58
CA SER A 123 2.29 8.14 1.96
C SER A 123 3.27 9.33 1.91
N SER A 124 3.01 10.26 0.97
CA SER A 124 3.81 11.49 0.88
C SER A 124 3.83 12.28 2.19
N PRO A 125 2.71 12.52 2.88
CA PRO A 125 2.73 13.19 4.18
C PRO A 125 3.64 12.53 5.22
N GLN A 126 3.69 11.19 5.28
CA GLN A 126 4.58 10.48 6.21
C GLN A 126 6.06 10.77 5.93
N LEU A 127 6.47 10.90 4.66
CA LEU A 127 7.85 11.21 4.29
C LEU A 127 8.20 12.68 4.43
N ASP A 128 7.23 13.57 4.22
CA ASP A 128 7.46 15.03 4.16
C ASP A 128 7.40 15.66 5.57
N MET A 129 6.71 15.05 6.52
CA MET A 129 6.66 15.49 7.92
C MET A 129 7.81 14.89 8.73
N ALA A 130 8.81 15.73 9.05
CA ALA A 130 10.03 15.29 9.74
C ALA A 130 9.75 14.69 11.13
N ASP A 131 8.75 15.19 11.84
CA ASP A 131 8.32 14.72 13.16
C ASP A 131 7.73 13.30 13.19
N ARG A 132 7.40 12.73 12.01
CA ARG A 132 6.98 11.33 11.87
C ARG A 132 8.15 10.34 11.81
N GLY A 133 9.36 10.80 11.59
CA GLY A 133 10.59 9.98 11.63
C GLY A 133 10.80 9.00 10.46
N PHE A 134 10.02 9.06 9.39
CA PHE A 134 10.18 8.16 8.23
C PHE A 134 11.35 8.54 7.32
N SER A 135 11.79 9.79 7.35
CA SER A 135 12.82 10.30 6.45
C SER A 135 14.22 10.27 7.08
N TYR A 136 15.19 9.76 6.32
CA TYR A 136 16.61 9.85 6.67
C TYR A 136 17.27 11.15 6.22
N ARG A 137 16.50 12.07 5.61
CA ARG A 137 17.03 13.34 5.06
C ARG A 137 16.86 14.52 6.03
N ASN A 138 15.79 14.48 6.80
CA ASN A 138 15.43 15.53 7.73
C ASN A 138 15.51 14.98 9.14
N ALA A 139 16.06 15.76 10.07
CA ALA A 139 16.14 15.38 11.48
C ALA A 139 14.71 15.31 12.06
N GLY A 140 14.41 14.20 12.70
CA GLY A 140 13.15 13.94 13.38
C GLY A 140 13.32 12.81 14.39
N PRO A 141 12.33 12.60 15.28
CA PRO A 141 12.38 11.51 16.26
C PRO A 141 12.40 10.15 15.55
N LEU A 142 12.94 9.13 16.22
CA LEU A 142 12.90 7.75 15.76
C LEU A 142 11.52 7.14 16.05
N ASP A 143 10.47 7.61 15.35
CA ASP A 143 9.10 7.14 15.55
C ASP A 143 8.72 6.07 14.52
N MET A 144 8.53 6.40 13.26
CA MET A 144 8.13 5.55 12.13
C MET A 144 6.80 4.80 12.31
N ARG A 145 6.00 5.11 13.32
CA ARG A 145 4.67 4.49 13.50
C ARG A 145 3.68 5.10 12.51
N MET A 146 2.97 4.29 11.77
CA MET A 146 1.82 4.71 10.98
C MET A 146 0.63 4.97 11.90
N ASP A 147 0.27 3.99 12.74
CA ASP A 147 -0.64 4.20 13.85
C ASP A 147 0.13 4.75 15.05
N THR A 148 -0.08 6.03 15.37
CA THR A 148 0.63 6.71 16.47
C THR A 148 0.21 6.23 17.86
N THR A 149 -0.83 5.39 17.96
CA THR A 149 -1.30 4.83 19.24
C THR A 149 -0.61 3.52 19.61
N GLN A 150 0.05 2.84 18.64
CA GLN A 150 0.79 1.62 18.91
C GLN A 150 2.03 1.87 19.79
N GLN A 151 2.49 0.85 20.50
CA GLN A 151 3.60 0.98 21.44
C GLN A 151 4.96 0.97 20.73
N LEU A 152 5.20 0.00 19.83
CA LEU A 152 6.50 -0.19 19.20
C LEU A 152 6.83 0.96 18.25
N SER A 153 7.93 1.65 18.51
CA SER A 153 8.49 2.73 17.69
C SER A 153 9.84 2.35 17.08
N ALA A 154 10.33 3.15 16.14
CA ALA A 154 11.70 2.98 15.63
C ALA A 154 12.76 3.17 16.71
N SER A 155 12.50 4.00 17.72
CA SER A 155 13.37 4.16 18.87
C SER A 155 13.54 2.86 19.65
N ASP A 156 12.45 2.11 19.84
CA ASP A 156 12.51 0.83 20.55
C ASP A 156 13.32 -0.20 19.76
N VAL A 157 13.07 -0.31 18.45
CA VAL A 157 13.85 -1.21 17.57
C VAL A 157 15.34 -0.85 17.60
N VAL A 158 15.66 0.44 17.43
CA VAL A 158 17.05 0.92 17.33
C VAL A 158 17.78 0.83 18.67
N ASN A 159 17.14 1.20 19.79
CA ASN A 159 17.80 1.33 21.06
C ASN A 159 17.69 0.10 21.98
N SER A 160 16.69 -0.80 21.76
CA SER A 160 16.41 -1.90 22.68
C SER A 160 16.70 -3.30 22.11
N TYR A 161 16.55 -3.51 20.80
CA TYR A 161 16.78 -4.81 20.18
C TYR A 161 18.23 -5.25 20.34
N ASP A 162 18.45 -6.54 20.58
CA ASP A 162 19.79 -7.10 20.61
C ASP A 162 20.41 -7.22 19.19
N LEU A 163 21.64 -7.73 19.12
CA LEU A 163 22.38 -7.85 17.86
C LEU A 163 21.73 -8.81 16.87
N GLU A 164 21.18 -9.91 17.38
CA GLU A 164 20.55 -10.94 16.56
C GLU A 164 19.22 -10.42 16.01
N GLN A 165 18.36 -9.86 16.85
CA GLN A 165 17.09 -9.25 16.50
C GLN A 165 17.27 -8.14 15.45
N LEU A 166 18.18 -7.20 15.69
CA LEU A 166 18.41 -6.09 14.76
C LEU A 166 18.99 -6.56 13.42
N THR A 167 19.90 -7.55 13.45
CA THR A 167 20.46 -8.15 12.22
C THR A 167 19.37 -8.89 11.42
N HIS A 168 18.47 -9.59 12.12
CA HIS A 168 17.33 -10.27 11.52
C HIS A 168 16.40 -9.27 10.83
N VAL A 169 16.00 -8.20 11.51
CA VAL A 169 15.15 -7.13 10.97
C VAL A 169 15.76 -6.55 9.68
N LEU A 170 17.02 -6.11 9.73
CA LEU A 170 17.68 -5.48 8.59
C LEU A 170 17.81 -6.43 7.40
N ARG A 171 18.10 -7.70 7.64
CA ARG A 171 18.29 -8.70 6.58
C ARG A 171 16.98 -9.13 5.96
N ASN A 172 15.97 -9.45 6.78
CA ASN A 172 14.76 -10.11 6.30
C ASN A 172 13.73 -9.12 5.74
N ASN A 173 13.64 -7.91 6.32
CA ASN A 173 12.66 -6.92 5.88
C ASN A 173 13.10 -6.13 4.64
N ALA A 174 14.43 -5.97 4.39
CA ALA A 174 14.92 -5.15 3.29
C ALA A 174 16.13 -5.73 2.53
N ASP A 175 16.45 -7.01 2.68
CA ASP A 175 17.61 -7.66 2.04
C ASP A 175 18.91 -6.84 2.25
N GLU A 176 19.14 -6.29 3.46
CA GLU A 176 20.31 -5.46 3.76
C GLU A 176 21.58 -6.33 3.85
N ARG A 177 22.47 -6.15 2.89
CA ARG A 177 23.68 -6.97 2.76
C ARG A 177 24.67 -6.79 3.92
N PHE A 178 24.67 -5.59 4.52
CA PHE A 178 25.58 -5.22 5.59
C PHE A 178 24.89 -5.26 6.97
N ALA A 179 23.74 -5.96 7.08
CA ALA A 179 22.90 -6.00 8.28
C ALA A 179 23.71 -6.19 9.57
N TYR A 180 24.59 -7.20 9.66
CA TYR A 180 25.39 -7.44 10.85
C TYR A 180 26.33 -6.28 11.23
N ARG A 181 27.00 -5.66 10.23
CA ARG A 181 27.90 -4.51 10.48
C ARG A 181 27.12 -3.30 10.95
N ILE A 182 25.98 -3.05 10.32
CA ILE A 182 25.09 -1.94 10.66
C ILE A 182 24.56 -2.14 12.08
N SER A 183 24.07 -3.33 12.41
CA SER A 183 23.57 -3.63 13.77
C SER A 183 24.64 -3.42 14.84
N LYS A 184 25.88 -3.87 14.61
CA LYS A 184 26.99 -3.60 15.53
C LYS A 184 27.27 -2.11 15.70
N ALA A 185 27.24 -1.34 14.62
CA ALA A 185 27.49 0.10 14.66
C ALA A 185 26.36 0.84 15.41
N ILE A 186 25.09 0.45 15.18
CA ILE A 186 23.94 0.99 15.89
C ILE A 186 24.09 0.72 17.40
N ILE A 187 24.33 -0.53 17.79
CA ILE A 187 24.46 -0.90 19.21
C ILE A 187 25.60 -0.14 19.89
N ALA A 188 26.74 0.01 19.22
CA ALA A 188 27.89 0.73 19.77
C ALA A 188 27.67 2.24 19.94
N ALA A 189 26.71 2.81 19.19
CA ALA A 189 26.43 4.25 19.18
C ALA A 189 25.22 4.65 20.06
N ARG A 190 24.56 3.68 20.71
CA ARG A 190 23.40 3.96 21.58
C ARG A 190 23.73 4.86 22.74
N PRO A 191 22.80 5.73 23.18
CA PRO A 191 21.47 5.94 22.65
C PRO A 191 21.47 6.79 21.37
N ILE A 192 20.61 6.46 20.41
CA ILE A 192 20.39 7.19 19.17
C ILE A 192 19.05 7.90 19.26
N THR A 193 19.01 9.21 19.01
CA THR A 193 17.85 10.06 19.32
C THR A 193 17.11 10.58 18.09
N ASP A 194 17.77 10.65 16.94
CA ASP A 194 17.14 11.21 15.73
C ASP A 194 17.52 10.45 14.44
N THR A 195 16.77 10.70 13.39
CA THR A 195 16.87 10.02 12.09
C THR A 195 18.18 10.32 11.37
N VAL A 196 18.73 11.53 11.46
CA VAL A 196 19.98 11.90 10.78
C VAL A 196 21.16 11.20 11.45
N GLN A 197 21.21 11.19 12.78
CA GLN A 197 22.21 10.45 13.54
C GLN A 197 22.19 8.96 13.16
N LEU A 198 21.01 8.35 13.11
CA LEU A 198 20.86 6.95 12.68
C LEU A 198 21.37 6.74 11.24
N ALA A 199 21.01 7.64 10.30
CA ALA A 199 21.43 7.54 8.90
C ALA A 199 22.96 7.65 8.74
N GLU A 200 23.62 8.51 9.49
CA GLU A 200 25.08 8.68 9.51
C GLU A 200 25.79 7.41 10.03
N ILE A 201 25.30 6.84 11.13
CA ILE A 201 25.81 5.59 11.69
C ILE A 201 25.71 4.45 10.68
N ILE A 202 24.54 4.30 10.03
CA ILE A 202 24.32 3.29 9.00
C ILE A 202 25.29 3.50 7.83
N ALA A 203 25.37 4.73 7.31
CA ALA A 203 26.26 5.06 6.21
C ALA A 203 27.73 4.79 6.55
N GLY A 204 28.17 5.12 7.79
CA GLY A 204 29.51 4.85 8.28
C GLY A 204 29.85 3.34 8.34
N ALA A 205 28.86 2.51 8.66
CA ALA A 205 29.03 1.06 8.74
C ALA A 205 29.17 0.37 7.37
N ILE A 206 28.67 0.98 6.29
CA ILE A 206 28.74 0.42 4.93
C ILE A 206 30.10 0.73 4.31
N PRO A 207 30.80 -0.23 3.64
CA PRO A 207 32.07 0.01 2.97
C PRO A 207 31.97 1.12 1.90
N ALA A 208 33.00 1.98 1.83
CA ALA A 208 33.01 3.14 0.92
C ALA A 208 32.69 2.81 -0.57
N PRO A 209 33.20 1.72 -1.16
CA PRO A 209 32.81 1.35 -2.54
C PRO A 209 31.30 1.07 -2.68
N ALA A 210 30.68 0.44 -1.67
CA ALA A 210 29.27 0.08 -1.72
C ALA A 210 28.32 1.29 -1.50
N ARG A 211 28.80 2.35 -0.84
CA ARG A 211 28.01 3.59 -0.67
C ARG A 211 27.81 4.37 -1.97
N ARG A 212 28.66 4.15 -2.97
CA ARG A 212 28.63 4.89 -4.26
C ARG A 212 27.67 4.25 -5.28
N THR A 213 27.15 3.07 -4.99
CA THR A 213 26.25 2.33 -5.90
C THR A 213 24.83 2.36 -5.36
N GLY A 214 23.88 2.86 -6.15
CA GLY A 214 22.46 2.91 -5.76
C GLY A 214 22.05 4.21 -5.07
N GLY A 215 20.91 4.19 -4.37
CA GLY A 215 20.38 5.33 -3.63
C GLY A 215 21.12 5.58 -2.30
N HIS A 216 20.50 6.39 -1.43
CA HIS A 216 21.08 6.71 -0.13
C HIS A 216 21.40 5.44 0.69
N PRO A 217 22.59 5.33 1.31
CA PRO A 217 23.03 4.11 2.03
C PRO A 217 22.06 3.63 3.12
N ALA A 218 21.42 4.57 3.83
CA ALA A 218 20.46 4.24 4.89
C ALA A 218 19.08 3.77 4.38
N LYS A 219 18.76 3.90 3.08
CA LYS A 219 17.42 3.63 2.54
C LYS A 219 16.87 2.27 2.96
N ARG A 220 17.66 1.20 2.79
CA ARG A 220 17.22 -0.18 3.11
C ARG A 220 17.03 -0.38 4.61
N SER A 221 17.93 0.15 5.42
CA SER A 221 17.84 0.00 6.87
C SER A 221 16.65 0.75 7.44
N PHE A 222 16.35 1.96 6.94
CA PHE A 222 15.13 2.70 7.31
C PHE A 222 13.86 1.94 6.89
N GLN A 223 13.84 1.41 5.67
CA GLN A 223 12.75 0.54 5.22
C GLN A 223 12.57 -0.68 6.13
N ALA A 224 13.67 -1.35 6.50
CA ALA A 224 13.61 -2.54 7.36
C ALA A 224 13.04 -2.23 8.75
N ILE A 225 13.46 -1.12 9.36
CA ILE A 225 12.98 -0.67 10.67
C ILE A 225 11.49 -0.28 10.57
N ARG A 226 11.11 0.46 9.53
CA ARG A 226 9.72 0.84 9.29
C ARG A 226 8.80 -0.38 9.19
N ILE A 227 9.20 -1.36 8.39
CA ILE A 227 8.47 -2.63 8.20
C ILE A 227 8.33 -3.36 9.55
N GLU A 228 9.38 -3.38 10.36
CA GLU A 228 9.35 -3.98 11.71
C GLU A 228 8.36 -3.27 12.63
N VAL A 229 8.41 -1.95 12.66
CA VAL A 229 7.53 -1.12 13.49
C VAL A 229 6.07 -1.33 13.14
N ASN A 230 5.73 -1.36 11.84
CA ASN A 230 4.34 -1.40 11.36
C ASN A 230 3.86 -2.80 10.97
N LYS A 231 4.70 -3.84 11.10
CA LYS A 231 4.38 -5.24 10.75
C LYS A 231 3.89 -5.42 9.32
N GLU A 232 4.35 -4.57 8.39
CA GLU A 232 3.80 -4.43 7.04
C GLU A 232 3.80 -5.75 6.25
N LEU A 233 4.88 -6.54 6.33
CA LEU A 233 4.97 -7.81 5.63
C LEU A 233 4.23 -8.94 6.32
N ASP A 234 4.07 -8.88 7.65
CA ASP A 234 3.42 -9.94 8.43
C ASP A 234 1.91 -9.96 8.18
N ILE A 235 1.29 -8.79 8.05
CA ILE A 235 -0.15 -8.63 7.89
C ILE A 235 -0.64 -8.76 6.45
N LEU A 236 0.23 -8.53 5.47
CA LEU A 236 -0.13 -8.48 4.05
C LEU A 236 -0.73 -9.80 3.51
N PRO A 237 -0.19 -11.00 3.84
CA PRO A 237 -0.78 -12.26 3.37
C PRO A 237 -2.24 -12.45 3.80
N ASN A 238 -2.56 -12.12 5.06
CA ASN A 238 -3.92 -12.24 5.58
C ASN A 238 -4.86 -11.25 4.88
N ALA A 239 -4.45 -9.99 4.75
CA ALA A 239 -5.24 -8.97 4.09
C ALA A 239 -5.56 -9.31 2.62
N LEU A 240 -4.59 -9.82 1.86
CA LEU A 240 -4.83 -10.27 0.49
C LEU A 240 -5.82 -11.44 0.44
N ASN A 241 -5.73 -12.39 1.37
CA ASN A 241 -6.68 -13.51 1.45
C ASN A 241 -8.10 -13.03 1.82
N GLU A 242 -8.24 -12.09 2.73
CA GLU A 242 -9.53 -11.48 3.06
C GLU A 242 -10.14 -10.75 1.86
N ALA A 243 -9.34 -9.93 1.17
CA ALA A 243 -9.78 -9.24 -0.04
C ALA A 243 -10.24 -10.23 -1.12
N ILE A 244 -9.48 -11.32 -1.36
CA ILE A 244 -9.85 -12.36 -2.34
C ILE A 244 -11.17 -13.02 -1.97
N ARG A 245 -11.41 -13.30 -0.69
CA ARG A 245 -12.66 -13.91 -0.22
C ARG A 245 -13.85 -12.98 -0.38
N ALA A 246 -13.69 -11.72 0.03
CA ALA A 246 -14.77 -10.73 0.01
C ALA A 246 -15.13 -10.25 -1.39
N THR A 247 -14.23 -10.40 -2.38
CA THR A 247 -14.46 -9.92 -3.75
C THR A 247 -15.49 -10.79 -4.46
N SER A 248 -16.51 -10.16 -5.07
CA SER A 248 -17.52 -10.80 -5.92
C SER A 248 -16.92 -11.26 -7.26
N PRO A 249 -17.56 -12.23 -7.96
CA PRO A 249 -17.15 -12.63 -9.30
C PRO A 249 -17.09 -11.45 -10.28
N GLY A 250 -16.01 -11.37 -11.07
CA GLY A 250 -15.71 -10.23 -11.96
C GLY A 250 -15.05 -9.03 -11.27
N GLY A 251 -15.01 -9.02 -9.93
CA GLY A 251 -14.29 -8.01 -9.16
C GLY A 251 -12.77 -8.18 -9.24
N ARG A 252 -12.03 -7.11 -9.02
CA ARG A 252 -10.57 -7.09 -9.19
C ARG A 252 -9.83 -6.64 -7.92
N ILE A 253 -8.65 -7.23 -7.73
CA ILE A 253 -7.73 -6.85 -6.68
C ILE A 253 -6.46 -6.33 -7.35
N ALA A 254 -6.12 -5.08 -7.07
CA ALA A 254 -4.94 -4.40 -7.56
C ALA A 254 -3.98 -4.12 -6.41
N VAL A 255 -2.69 -4.43 -6.60
CA VAL A 255 -1.66 -4.19 -5.60
C VAL A 255 -0.48 -3.48 -6.26
N LEU A 256 -0.17 -2.29 -5.76
CA LEU A 256 1.07 -1.56 -6.01
C LEU A 256 2.06 -1.91 -4.90
N SER A 257 3.21 -2.44 -5.28
CA SER A 257 4.31 -2.76 -4.38
C SER A 257 5.57 -1.99 -4.78
N TYR A 258 6.40 -1.61 -3.80
CA TYR A 258 7.57 -0.74 -4.02
C TYR A 258 8.89 -1.41 -3.69
N HIS A 259 8.87 -2.63 -3.17
CA HIS A 259 10.08 -3.42 -2.93
C HIS A 259 9.86 -4.93 -3.10
N SER A 260 10.98 -5.66 -3.19
CA SER A 260 11.00 -7.10 -3.46
C SER A 260 10.26 -7.95 -2.44
N GLY A 261 10.23 -7.54 -1.18
CA GLY A 261 9.54 -8.24 -0.10
C GLY A 261 8.03 -8.26 -0.31
N GLU A 262 7.44 -7.09 -0.55
CA GLU A 262 6.01 -6.95 -0.89
C GLU A 262 5.66 -7.72 -2.15
N ASP A 263 6.39 -7.48 -3.26
CA ASP A 263 6.15 -8.11 -4.55
C ASP A 263 6.20 -9.65 -4.48
N ARG A 264 7.06 -10.21 -3.63
CA ARG A 264 7.17 -11.66 -3.37
C ARG A 264 5.92 -12.20 -2.71
N ILE A 265 5.44 -11.53 -1.67
CA ILE A 265 4.21 -11.91 -0.94
C ILE A 265 2.99 -11.84 -1.86
N VAL A 266 2.84 -10.73 -2.60
CA VAL A 266 1.73 -10.55 -3.54
C VAL A 266 1.72 -11.64 -4.61
N LYS A 267 2.88 -11.93 -5.22
CA LYS A 267 3.01 -13.02 -6.19
C LYS A 267 2.61 -14.37 -5.63
N GLN A 268 3.05 -14.66 -4.40
CA GLN A 268 2.74 -15.94 -3.78
C GLN A 268 1.25 -16.05 -3.49
N ALA A 269 0.65 -15.04 -2.86
CA ALA A 269 -0.79 -15.03 -2.56
C ALA A 269 -1.65 -15.16 -3.84
N PHE A 270 -1.29 -14.46 -4.91
CA PHE A 270 -2.01 -14.53 -6.17
C PHE A 270 -1.84 -15.89 -6.86
N LYS A 271 -0.63 -16.45 -6.82
CA LYS A 271 -0.36 -17.80 -7.34
C LYS A 271 -1.14 -18.87 -6.58
N ASP A 272 -1.22 -18.76 -5.26
CA ASP A 272 -1.95 -19.72 -4.43
C ASP A 272 -3.46 -19.65 -4.71
N ALA A 273 -3.99 -18.46 -4.96
CA ALA A 273 -5.39 -18.26 -5.35
C ALA A 273 -5.69 -18.69 -6.81
N GLU A 274 -4.70 -18.65 -7.70
CA GLU A 274 -4.81 -19.17 -9.09
C GLU A 274 -4.67 -20.68 -9.17
N ALA A 275 -4.02 -21.31 -8.17
CA ALA A 275 -3.75 -22.74 -8.21
C ALA A 275 -5.05 -23.53 -8.28
N ASP A 276 -5.11 -24.49 -9.22
CA ASP A 276 -6.20 -25.46 -9.28
C ASP A 276 -6.06 -26.39 -8.05
N PRO A 277 -7.05 -26.44 -7.19
CA PRO A 277 -6.99 -27.29 -6.02
C PRO A 277 -6.79 -28.78 -6.31
N LYS A 278 -7.12 -29.24 -7.51
CA LYS A 278 -6.80 -30.61 -7.94
C LYS A 278 -5.30 -30.89 -7.93
N MET A 279 -4.45 -29.90 -8.12
CA MET A 279 -2.99 -30.03 -8.01
C MET A 279 -2.50 -30.06 -6.55
N GLN A 280 -3.22 -29.50 -5.60
CA GLN A 280 -2.87 -29.55 -4.17
C GLN A 280 -3.20 -30.89 -3.52
N ILE A 281 -4.16 -31.66 -4.07
CA ILE A 281 -4.55 -32.98 -3.57
C ILE A 281 -3.42 -34.02 -3.72
N VAL A 282 -2.53 -33.87 -4.70
CA VAL A 282 -1.41 -34.78 -4.93
C VAL A 282 -0.32 -34.66 -3.84
N ALA A 283 -0.33 -33.59 -3.05
CA ALA A 283 0.68 -33.33 -2.03
C ALA A 283 0.30 -33.73 -0.61
N SER A 284 -0.95 -34.21 -0.35
CA SER A 284 -1.39 -34.61 0.99
C SER A 284 -2.20 -35.91 0.99
N PRO A 285 -1.68 -37.00 1.58
CA PRO A 285 -2.35 -38.33 1.60
C PRO A 285 -3.57 -38.43 2.51
N TYR A 286 -3.98 -37.34 3.19
CA TYR A 286 -4.94 -37.44 4.30
C TYR A 286 -6.29 -36.74 4.10
N HIS A 287 -6.62 -36.20 2.91
CA HIS A 287 -7.92 -35.55 2.71
C HIS A 287 -8.81 -36.30 1.75
N HIS A 288 -9.74 -37.08 2.33
CA HIS A 288 -10.69 -37.93 1.58
C HIS A 288 -12.00 -37.26 1.15
N HIS A 289 -12.21 -35.96 1.39
CA HIS A 289 -13.41 -35.22 0.94
C HIS A 289 -13.04 -33.81 0.50
N ALA A 290 -12.50 -33.65 -0.71
CA ALA A 290 -12.37 -32.35 -1.35
C ALA A 290 -13.45 -32.20 -2.42
N SER A 291 -14.38 -31.27 -2.21
CA SER A 291 -15.20 -30.73 -3.30
C SER A 291 -14.30 -30.22 -4.42
N PRO A 292 -14.70 -30.27 -5.70
CA PRO A 292 -13.91 -29.72 -6.80
C PRO A 292 -13.76 -28.22 -6.55
N LEU A 293 -12.60 -27.85 -6.05
CA LEU A 293 -12.28 -26.45 -5.79
C LEU A 293 -11.90 -25.81 -7.13
N HIS A 294 -12.66 -24.84 -7.58
CA HIS A 294 -12.37 -24.06 -8.78
C HIS A 294 -11.31 -23.01 -8.50
N LYS A 295 -10.58 -22.57 -9.53
CA LYS A 295 -9.72 -21.37 -9.45
C LYS A 295 -10.51 -20.23 -8.86
N LEU A 296 -9.98 -19.61 -7.79
CA LEU A 296 -10.65 -18.46 -7.18
C LEU A 296 -10.45 -17.19 -8.01
N VAL A 297 -9.32 -17.09 -8.70
CA VAL A 297 -8.94 -15.88 -9.44
C VAL A 297 -8.24 -16.21 -10.76
N ARG A 298 -8.17 -15.23 -11.65
CA ARG A 298 -7.32 -15.23 -12.84
C ARG A 298 -6.45 -13.99 -12.88
N LYS A 299 -5.23 -14.12 -13.39
CA LYS A 299 -4.33 -12.97 -13.60
C LYS A 299 -4.89 -12.05 -14.69
N VAL A 300 -4.88 -10.75 -14.43
CA VAL A 300 -5.20 -9.71 -15.40
C VAL A 300 -3.92 -9.15 -16.00
N ARG A 301 -3.86 -9.00 -17.31
CA ARG A 301 -2.71 -8.37 -17.99
C ARG A 301 -2.84 -6.86 -17.89
N VAL A 302 -1.87 -6.23 -17.28
CA VAL A 302 -1.74 -4.78 -17.13
C VAL A 302 -0.30 -4.36 -17.36
N SER A 303 -0.04 -3.06 -17.52
CA SER A 303 1.32 -2.54 -17.41
C SER A 303 1.81 -2.77 -15.98
N GLU A 304 2.82 -3.61 -15.81
CA GLU A 304 3.34 -3.93 -14.47
C GLU A 304 4.23 -2.82 -13.90
N ARG A 305 4.60 -1.81 -14.69
CA ARG A 305 5.51 -0.73 -14.28
C ARG A 305 4.99 0.62 -14.75
N PRO A 306 5.31 1.69 -14.01
CA PRO A 306 5.05 3.05 -14.44
C PRO A 306 5.73 3.36 -15.77
N SER A 307 5.18 4.30 -16.51
CA SER A 307 5.79 4.83 -17.73
C SER A 307 7.08 5.59 -17.42
N THR A 308 7.97 5.72 -18.41
CA THR A 308 9.20 6.52 -18.28
C THR A 308 8.88 7.97 -17.92
N ASN A 309 7.84 8.53 -18.55
CA ASN A 309 7.41 9.90 -18.30
C ASN A 309 6.93 10.09 -16.86
N GLU A 310 6.19 9.12 -16.31
CA GLU A 310 5.76 9.16 -14.90
C GLU A 310 6.95 9.11 -13.94
N ILE A 311 7.95 8.27 -14.23
CA ILE A 311 9.17 8.16 -13.41
C ILE A 311 9.97 9.48 -13.42
N GLU A 312 10.02 10.18 -14.55
CA GLU A 312 10.68 11.48 -14.65
C GLU A 312 9.98 12.54 -13.80
N ILE A 313 8.65 12.56 -13.80
CA ILE A 313 7.84 13.50 -13.01
C ILE A 313 7.82 13.08 -11.51
N ASN A 314 7.65 11.79 -11.23
CA ASN A 314 7.60 11.24 -9.90
C ASN A 314 8.64 10.11 -9.69
N PRO A 315 9.86 10.43 -9.28
CA PRO A 315 10.90 9.42 -9.05
C PRO A 315 10.55 8.36 -8.00
N ARG A 316 9.54 8.60 -7.13
CA ARG A 316 9.04 7.62 -6.15
C ARG A 316 8.38 6.43 -6.86
N ALA A 317 7.81 6.63 -8.05
CA ALA A 317 7.20 5.59 -8.87
C ALA A 317 8.21 4.56 -9.44
N ALA A 318 9.49 4.89 -9.53
CA ALA A 318 10.50 4.07 -10.22
C ALA A 318 10.59 2.61 -9.75
N SER A 319 10.25 2.34 -8.49
CA SER A 319 10.25 0.99 -7.92
C SER A 319 8.88 0.31 -7.93
N ALA A 320 7.82 1.02 -8.32
CA ALA A 320 6.46 0.51 -8.29
C ALA A 320 6.26 -0.70 -9.23
N ARG A 321 5.45 -1.65 -8.77
CA ARG A 321 4.98 -2.79 -9.55
C ARG A 321 3.50 -3.01 -9.30
N LEU A 322 2.72 -2.94 -10.37
CA LEU A 322 1.29 -3.22 -10.34
C LEU A 322 1.03 -4.71 -10.63
N ARG A 323 0.27 -5.35 -9.76
CA ARG A 323 -0.27 -6.69 -9.99
C ARG A 323 -1.76 -6.70 -9.81
N VAL A 324 -2.44 -7.39 -10.72
CA VAL A 324 -3.91 -7.45 -10.75
C VAL A 324 -4.38 -8.87 -10.97
N ILE A 325 -5.35 -9.26 -10.17
CA ILE A 325 -6.15 -10.48 -10.37
C ILE A 325 -7.63 -10.12 -10.44
N GLU A 326 -8.39 -10.99 -11.08
CA GLU A 326 -9.85 -10.89 -11.17
C GLU A 326 -10.46 -12.15 -10.56
N LYS A 327 -11.49 -11.97 -9.72
CA LYS A 327 -12.25 -13.07 -9.16
C LYS A 327 -13.03 -13.77 -10.26
N VAL A 328 -12.89 -15.08 -10.37
CA VAL A 328 -13.70 -15.87 -11.28
C VAL A 328 -14.93 -16.41 -10.56
N SER A 329 -16.02 -16.66 -11.30
CA SER A 329 -17.18 -17.35 -10.74
C SER A 329 -16.77 -18.73 -10.29
N SER A 330 -17.17 -19.12 -9.10
CA SER A 330 -17.07 -20.49 -8.57
C SER A 330 -18.02 -21.41 -9.31
#